data_7612b5b1b4504a30f0be61faa2258d2c
#
_entry.id   7612b5b1b4504a30f0be61faa2258d2c
#
_cell.length_a   1.000
_cell.length_b   1.000
_cell.length_c   1.000
_cell.angle_alpha   90.00
_cell.angle_beta   90.00
_cell.angle_gamma   90.00
#
_symmetry.space_group_name_H-M   'P 1'
#
loop_
_entity.id
_entity.type
_entity.pdbx_description
1 polymer ?
#
loop_
_entity_poly.entity_id
_entity_poly.type
_entity_poly.pdbx_seq_one_letter_code
_entity_poly.pdbx_strand_id
1 'polypeptide(L)'
;YVFSILLLVKKDALTGLLNRQAYYSETSRAYKDITAIVSIDMNGLKKINDTYGHQAGDEALITLALCFKRSCNVRQSAYRMGGDEFAIVCYKNTEEEVLKLIERINEHVGKTNYTCSIGYCFQKDGRIELDELLKVSDEKMYQNKAEYYKTNQ
;
A
#
# COMPACT_ATOMS: atom_id res chain seq x y z
N TYR A 1 1.35 -29.37 4.49
CA TYR A 1 -0.11 -29.19 4.57
C TYR A 1 -0.49 -28.05 5.52
N VAL A 2 -0.07 -28.13 6.78
CA VAL A 2 -0.30 -27.05 7.77
C VAL A 2 0.35 -25.75 7.33
N PHE A 3 1.55 -25.82 6.75
CA PHE A 3 2.28 -24.67 6.25
C PHE A 3 1.52 -23.98 5.10
N SER A 4 0.92 -24.75 4.20
CA SER A 4 0.13 -24.22 3.09
C SER A 4 -1.12 -23.46 3.60
N ILE A 5 -1.78 -23.97 4.63
CA ILE A 5 -2.93 -23.29 5.25
C ILE A 5 -2.50 -21.96 5.87
N LEU A 6 -1.37 -21.92 6.58
CA LEU A 6 -0.85 -20.69 7.17
C LEU A 6 -0.52 -19.63 6.12
N LEU A 7 0.03 -20.03 4.95
CA LEU A 7 0.31 -19.12 3.86
C LEU A 7 -0.98 -18.53 3.27
N LEU A 8 -2.03 -19.35 3.10
CA LEU A 8 -3.32 -18.89 2.59
C LEU A 8 -3.97 -17.85 3.50
N VAL A 9 -3.84 -18.01 4.84
CA VAL A 9 -4.41 -17.07 5.82
C VAL A 9 -3.72 -15.70 5.74
N LYS A 10 -2.47 -15.62 5.25
CA LYS A 10 -1.70 -14.38 5.18
C LYS A 10 -1.81 -13.64 3.86
N LYS A 11 -2.51 -14.20 2.88
CA LYS A 11 -2.69 -13.57 1.58
C LYS A 11 -4.10 -13.07 1.39
N ASP A 12 -4.20 -11.91 0.71
CA ASP A 12 -5.47 -11.37 0.27
C ASP A 12 -5.99 -12.18 -0.93
N ALA A 13 -7.19 -12.72 -0.80
CA ALA A 13 -7.75 -13.63 -1.81
C ALA A 13 -7.94 -12.96 -3.18
N LEU A 14 -8.29 -11.67 -3.19
CA LEU A 14 -8.54 -10.94 -4.43
C LEU A 14 -7.25 -10.58 -5.16
N THR A 15 -6.30 -9.97 -4.45
CA THR A 15 -5.12 -9.36 -5.08
C THR A 15 -3.87 -10.22 -5.02
N GLY A 16 -3.84 -11.22 -4.15
CA GLY A 16 -2.65 -12.03 -3.92
C GLY A 16 -1.55 -11.34 -3.12
N LEU A 17 -1.75 -10.09 -2.73
CA LEU A 17 -0.83 -9.42 -1.82
C LEU A 17 -0.96 -9.99 -0.42
N LEU A 18 0.01 -9.72 0.44
CA LEU A 18 -0.12 -10.00 1.85
C LEU A 18 -1.31 -9.22 2.41
N ASN A 19 -1.99 -9.80 3.41
CA ASN A 19 -3.17 -9.19 3.97
C ASN A 19 -2.85 -8.39 5.24
N ARG A 20 -3.88 -7.80 5.84
CA ARG A 20 -3.75 -7.01 7.08
C ARG A 20 -3.18 -7.84 8.24
N GLN A 21 -3.58 -9.10 8.35
CA GLN A 21 -3.06 -10.00 9.39
C GLN A 21 -1.55 -10.21 9.22
N ALA A 22 -1.09 -10.41 7.99
CA ALA A 22 0.32 -10.52 7.68
C ALA A 22 1.07 -9.24 8.04
N TYR A 23 0.47 -8.08 7.76
CA TYR A 23 1.04 -6.79 8.14
C TYR A 23 1.34 -6.74 9.65
N TYR A 24 0.36 -7.02 10.49
CA TYR A 24 0.56 -6.97 11.93
C TYR A 24 1.56 -8.00 12.43
N SER A 25 1.50 -9.21 11.89
CA SER A 25 2.41 -10.30 12.28
C SER A 25 3.87 -9.97 11.91
N GLU A 26 4.11 -9.53 10.69
CA GLU A 26 5.48 -9.27 10.20
C GLU A 26 6.08 -8.00 10.78
N THR A 27 5.31 -6.93 10.91
CA THR A 27 5.80 -5.67 11.47
C THR A 27 6.07 -5.79 12.96
N SER A 28 5.28 -6.56 13.71
CA SER A 28 5.54 -6.81 15.14
C SER A 28 6.87 -7.53 15.35
N ARG A 29 7.22 -8.44 14.45
CA ARG A 29 8.47 -9.19 14.56
C ARG A 29 9.69 -8.39 14.14
N ALA A 30 9.56 -7.53 13.12
CA ALA A 30 10.66 -6.82 12.50
C ALA A 30 10.63 -5.30 12.71
N TYR A 31 9.91 -4.82 13.72
CA TYR A 31 9.67 -3.38 13.90
C TYR A 31 10.94 -2.54 13.99
N LYS A 32 12.03 -3.09 14.51
CA LYS A 32 13.31 -2.38 14.65
C LYS A 32 13.96 -2.01 13.34
N ASP A 33 13.64 -2.75 12.29
CA ASP A 33 14.22 -2.54 10.96
C ASP A 33 13.35 -1.65 10.07
N ILE A 34 12.15 -1.29 10.53
CA ILE A 34 11.23 -0.49 9.73
C ILE A 34 11.65 0.98 9.76
N THR A 35 11.93 1.52 8.57
CA THR A 35 12.30 2.92 8.42
C THR A 35 11.21 3.77 7.77
N ALA A 36 10.25 3.15 7.10
CA ALA A 36 9.15 3.90 6.50
C ALA A 36 7.92 3.04 6.29
N ILE A 37 6.78 3.70 6.30
CA ILE A 37 5.51 3.15 5.82
C ILE A 37 4.98 4.07 4.73
N VAL A 38 4.54 3.47 3.63
CA VAL A 38 3.89 4.16 2.53
C VAL A 38 2.44 3.73 2.53
N SER A 39 1.53 4.67 2.75
CA SER A 39 0.09 4.42 2.71
C SER A 39 -0.46 4.79 1.35
N ILE A 40 -1.29 3.92 0.78
CA ILE A 40 -1.82 4.08 -0.57
C ILE A 40 -3.31 3.79 -0.54
N ASP A 41 -4.08 4.59 -1.25
CA ASP A 41 -5.52 4.40 -1.37
C ASP A 41 -5.92 4.61 -2.84
N MET A 42 -6.71 3.71 -3.38
CA MET A 42 -7.20 3.85 -4.75
C MET A 42 -8.20 5.00 -4.83
N ASN A 43 -8.09 5.83 -5.87
CA ASN A 43 -9.05 6.89 -6.15
C ASN A 43 -10.19 6.35 -7.00
N GLY A 44 -11.41 6.75 -6.67
CA GLY A 44 -12.58 6.52 -7.52
C GLY A 44 -13.12 5.10 -7.57
N LEU A 45 -12.79 4.23 -6.61
CA LEU A 45 -13.30 2.85 -6.62
C LEU A 45 -14.82 2.79 -6.60
N LYS A 46 -15.47 3.62 -5.76
CA LYS A 46 -16.92 3.67 -5.69
C LYS A 46 -17.54 4.03 -7.04
N LYS A 47 -16.98 5.02 -7.71
CA LYS A 47 -17.45 5.44 -9.03
C LYS A 47 -17.30 4.32 -10.07
N ILE A 48 -16.20 3.59 -10.04
CA ILE A 48 -15.99 2.44 -10.93
C ILE A 48 -17.02 1.36 -10.66
N ASN A 49 -17.25 1.02 -9.39
CA ASN A 49 -18.25 0.02 -8.99
C ASN A 49 -19.65 0.45 -9.42
N ASP A 50 -20.02 1.70 -9.17
CA ASP A 50 -21.35 2.23 -9.49
C ASP A 50 -21.58 2.30 -11.00
N THR A 51 -20.54 2.59 -11.78
CA THR A 51 -20.64 2.78 -13.22
C THR A 51 -20.53 1.46 -14.00
N TYR A 52 -19.57 0.61 -13.61
CA TYR A 52 -19.19 -0.58 -14.38
C TYR A 52 -19.40 -1.89 -13.64
N GLY A 53 -19.80 -1.85 -12.35
CA GLY A 53 -20.04 -3.03 -11.53
C GLY A 53 -18.85 -3.43 -10.68
N HIS A 54 -19.10 -4.28 -9.68
CA HIS A 54 -18.09 -4.72 -8.71
C HIS A 54 -16.94 -5.49 -9.35
N GLN A 55 -17.20 -6.22 -10.43
CA GLN A 55 -16.15 -6.94 -11.14
C GLN A 55 -15.11 -5.97 -11.72
N ALA A 56 -15.54 -4.84 -12.26
CA ALA A 56 -14.63 -3.81 -12.75
C ALA A 56 -13.80 -3.19 -11.64
N GLY A 57 -14.41 -2.98 -10.46
CA GLY A 57 -13.68 -2.53 -9.28
C GLY A 57 -12.65 -3.54 -8.81
N ASP A 58 -12.99 -4.82 -8.83
CA ASP A 58 -12.05 -5.89 -8.47
C ASP A 58 -10.86 -5.92 -9.43
N GLU A 59 -11.10 -5.81 -10.74
CA GLU A 59 -10.04 -5.72 -11.73
C GLU A 59 -9.12 -4.53 -11.51
N ALA A 60 -9.69 -3.38 -11.13
CA ALA A 60 -8.93 -2.19 -10.81
C ALA A 60 -8.01 -2.43 -9.61
N LEU A 61 -8.53 -3.05 -8.54
CA LEU A 61 -7.75 -3.37 -7.35
C LEU A 61 -6.63 -4.37 -7.66
N ILE A 62 -6.91 -5.39 -8.48
CA ILE A 62 -5.90 -6.36 -8.91
C ILE A 62 -4.79 -5.67 -9.72
N THR A 63 -5.16 -4.77 -10.62
CA THR A 63 -4.21 -4.04 -11.44
C THR A 63 -3.28 -3.17 -10.59
N LEU A 64 -3.85 -2.41 -9.65
CA LEU A 64 -3.04 -1.58 -8.76
C LEU A 64 -2.15 -2.43 -7.85
N ALA A 65 -2.68 -3.52 -7.31
CA ALA A 65 -1.89 -4.44 -6.48
C ALA A 65 -0.67 -4.96 -7.22
N LEU A 66 -0.83 -5.29 -8.50
CA LEU A 66 0.30 -5.73 -9.34
C LEU A 66 1.33 -4.62 -9.51
N CYS A 67 0.89 -3.38 -9.70
CA CYS A 67 1.78 -2.22 -9.77
C CYS A 67 2.60 -2.08 -8.48
N PHE A 68 1.97 -2.21 -7.32
CA PHE A 68 2.65 -2.10 -6.04
C PHE A 68 3.65 -3.22 -5.85
N LYS A 69 3.26 -4.46 -6.15
CA LYS A 69 4.15 -5.61 -6.04
C LYS A 69 5.38 -5.47 -6.92
N ARG A 70 5.21 -5.05 -8.15
CA ARG A 70 6.31 -4.83 -9.11
C ARG A 70 7.23 -3.69 -8.73
N SER A 71 6.71 -2.71 -7.98
CA SER A 71 7.49 -1.56 -7.55
C SER A 71 8.40 -1.88 -6.36
N CYS A 72 8.03 -2.88 -5.55
CA CYS A 72 8.78 -3.25 -4.35
C CYS A 72 10.05 -4.03 -4.69
N ASN A 73 11.13 -3.72 -3.98
CA ASN A 73 12.35 -4.54 -3.97
C ASN A 73 12.33 -5.49 -2.75
N VAL A 74 13.45 -6.20 -2.49
CA VAL A 74 13.53 -7.22 -1.43
C VAL A 74 13.33 -6.69 -0.01
N ARG A 75 13.54 -5.39 0.21
CA ARG A 75 13.38 -4.75 1.52
C ARG A 75 12.06 -4.00 1.65
N GLN A 76 11.13 -4.25 0.77
CA GLN A 76 9.84 -3.58 0.74
C GLN A 76 8.75 -4.63 0.58
N SER A 77 7.71 -4.55 1.40
CA SER A 77 6.61 -5.51 1.37
C SER A 77 5.28 -4.77 1.22
N ALA A 78 4.45 -5.24 0.28
CA ALA A 78 3.17 -4.64 0.00
C ALA A 78 2.03 -5.46 0.63
N TYR A 79 1.10 -4.76 1.25
CA TYR A 79 -0.05 -5.34 1.96
C TYR A 79 -1.34 -4.69 1.47
N ARG A 80 -2.39 -5.48 1.37
CA ARG A 80 -3.74 -4.92 1.26
C ARG A 80 -4.33 -4.81 2.66
N MET A 81 -4.64 -3.59 3.09
CA MET A 81 -5.12 -3.32 4.45
C MET A 81 -6.63 -3.45 4.58
N GLY A 82 -7.35 -3.24 3.51
CA GLY A 82 -8.81 -3.36 3.46
C GLY A 82 -9.32 -2.63 2.23
N GLY A 83 -10.52 -2.96 1.74
CA GLY A 83 -11.17 -2.27 0.63
C GLY A 83 -10.21 -1.78 -0.46
N ASP A 84 -10.03 -0.48 -0.54
CA ASP A 84 -9.15 0.21 -1.49
C ASP A 84 -7.85 0.71 -0.84
N GLU A 85 -7.52 0.25 0.36
CA GLU A 85 -6.36 0.69 1.13
C GLU A 85 -5.22 -0.33 1.08
N PHE A 86 -4.02 0.18 0.82
CA PHE A 86 -2.78 -0.61 0.73
C PHE A 86 -1.69 0.07 1.57
N ALA A 87 -0.73 -0.72 2.01
CA ALA A 87 0.46 -0.20 2.69
C ALA A 87 1.69 -0.91 2.19
N ILE A 88 2.80 -0.18 2.09
CA ILE A 88 4.11 -0.77 1.83
C ILE A 88 4.99 -0.46 3.01
N VAL A 89 5.62 -1.49 3.56
CA VAL A 89 6.56 -1.36 4.68
C VAL A 89 7.98 -1.44 4.13
N CYS A 90 8.80 -0.47 4.50
CA CYS A 90 10.17 -0.37 4.05
C CYS A 90 11.12 -0.70 5.20
N TYR A 91 11.99 -1.70 4.99
CA TYR A 91 12.94 -2.18 5.98
C TYR A 91 14.34 -1.70 5.62
N LYS A 92 15.00 -1.00 6.55
CA LYS A 92 16.39 -0.51 6.38
C LYS A 92 16.58 0.34 5.11
N ASN A 93 15.53 1.04 4.68
CA ASN A 93 15.63 1.95 3.55
C ASN A 93 16.10 3.32 4.02
N THR A 94 16.82 4.03 3.15
CA THR A 94 17.02 5.47 3.27
C THR A 94 15.77 6.19 2.77
N GLU A 95 15.62 7.47 3.10
CA GLU A 95 14.50 8.25 2.56
C GLU A 95 14.54 8.32 1.05
N GLU A 96 15.73 8.42 0.47
CA GLU A 96 15.90 8.41 -0.99
C GLU A 96 15.36 7.12 -1.61
N GLU A 97 15.61 5.96 -0.97
CA GLU A 97 15.08 4.69 -1.45
C GLU A 97 13.56 4.63 -1.39
N VAL A 98 12.96 5.24 -0.35
CA VAL A 98 11.50 5.35 -0.23
C VAL A 98 10.93 6.23 -1.34
N LEU A 99 11.56 7.36 -1.61
CA LEU A 99 11.13 8.26 -2.70
C LEU A 99 11.25 7.60 -4.06
N LYS A 100 12.28 6.81 -4.28
CA LYS A 100 12.43 6.04 -5.52
C LYS A 100 11.35 4.96 -5.66
N LEU A 101 10.96 4.33 -4.55
CA LEU A 101 9.82 3.41 -4.54
C LEU A 101 8.55 4.12 -5.01
N ILE A 102 8.28 5.29 -4.46
CA ILE A 102 7.10 6.08 -4.82
C ILE A 102 7.14 6.47 -6.30
N GLU A 103 8.30 6.85 -6.83
CA GLU A 103 8.47 7.11 -8.26
C GLU A 103 8.13 5.89 -9.12
N ARG A 104 8.59 4.70 -8.72
CA ARG A 104 8.26 3.45 -9.44
C ARG A 104 6.78 3.15 -9.40
N ILE A 105 6.14 3.37 -8.25
CA ILE A 105 4.69 3.19 -8.11
C ILE A 105 3.96 4.11 -9.07
N ASN A 106 4.29 5.39 -9.07
CA ASN A 106 3.67 6.38 -9.94
C ASN A 106 3.89 6.06 -11.42
N GLU A 107 5.05 5.55 -11.76
CA GLU A 107 5.35 5.13 -13.14
C GLU A 107 4.49 3.95 -13.57
N HIS A 108 4.40 2.90 -12.74
CA HIS A 108 3.57 1.73 -13.06
C HIS A 108 2.08 2.08 -13.11
N VAL A 109 1.60 2.82 -12.12
CA VAL A 109 0.19 3.24 -12.05
C VAL A 109 -0.15 4.17 -13.21
N GLY A 110 0.78 5.05 -13.60
CA GLY A 110 0.61 5.98 -14.72
C GLY A 110 0.39 5.30 -16.06
N LYS A 111 0.74 4.02 -16.19
CA LYS A 111 0.48 3.22 -17.40
C LYS A 111 -0.89 2.56 -17.40
N THR A 112 -1.65 2.74 -16.33
CA THR A 112 -3.01 2.19 -16.20
C THR A 112 -4.04 3.31 -16.34
N ASN A 113 -5.31 2.92 -16.36
CA ASN A 113 -6.44 3.87 -16.36
C ASN A 113 -6.83 4.30 -14.94
N TYR A 114 -6.08 3.91 -13.92
CA TYR A 114 -6.42 4.13 -12.52
C TYR A 114 -5.48 5.13 -11.89
N THR A 115 -5.91 5.69 -10.76
CA THR A 115 -5.09 6.58 -9.96
C THR A 115 -5.15 6.17 -8.50
N CYS A 116 -4.12 6.54 -7.74
CA CYS A 116 -4.09 6.32 -6.31
C CYS A 116 -3.50 7.55 -5.62
N SER A 117 -3.79 7.67 -4.32
CA SER A 117 -3.23 8.72 -3.48
C SER A 117 -2.24 8.08 -2.52
N ILE A 118 -1.07 8.70 -2.37
CA ILE A 118 0.06 8.14 -1.64
C ILE A 118 0.51 9.13 -0.56
N GLY A 119 0.81 8.61 0.63
CA GLY A 119 1.48 9.34 1.69
C GLY A 119 2.53 8.46 2.33
N TYR A 120 3.57 9.03 2.90
CA TYR A 120 4.58 8.23 3.58
C TYR A 120 5.08 8.93 4.84
N CYS A 121 5.63 8.13 5.74
CA CYS A 121 6.35 8.61 6.91
C CYS A 121 7.67 7.86 7.00
N PHE A 122 8.76 8.58 7.09
CA PHE A 122 10.10 8.03 7.20
C PHE A 122 10.70 8.36 8.56
N GLN A 123 11.47 7.42 9.13
CA GLN A 123 12.26 7.65 10.33
C GLN A 123 13.66 7.07 10.15
N LYS A 124 14.66 7.83 10.55
CA LYS A 124 16.05 7.38 10.46
C LYS A 124 16.44 6.46 11.62
N ASP A 125 15.96 6.75 12.83
CA ASP A 125 16.49 6.18 14.07
C ASP A 125 15.59 5.17 14.77
N GLY A 126 14.47 4.77 14.17
CA GLY A 126 13.56 3.81 14.78
C GLY A 126 12.90 4.28 16.07
N ARG A 127 12.79 5.59 16.29
CA ARG A 127 12.24 6.18 17.53
C ARG A 127 10.72 6.32 17.51
N ILE A 128 10.12 6.37 16.33
CA ILE A 128 8.70 6.52 16.17
C ILE A 128 8.07 5.13 16.25
N GLU A 129 7.07 4.97 17.09
CA GLU A 129 6.34 3.72 17.18
C GLU A 129 5.64 3.40 15.86
N LEU A 130 5.48 2.12 15.57
CA LEU A 130 4.89 1.65 14.32
C LEU A 130 3.50 2.23 14.07
N ASP A 131 2.65 2.26 15.10
CA ASP A 131 1.28 2.79 14.96
C ASP A 131 1.30 4.28 14.62
N GLU A 132 2.23 5.04 15.19
CA GLU A 132 2.40 6.45 14.88
C GLU A 132 2.92 6.64 13.45
N LEU A 133 3.84 5.78 13.02
CA LEU A 133 4.38 5.80 11.66
C LEU A 133 3.26 5.60 10.63
N LEU A 134 2.42 4.60 10.87
CA LEU A 134 1.26 4.31 10.01
C LEU A 134 0.26 5.46 10.03
N LYS A 135 -0.04 5.99 11.22
CA LYS A 135 -0.98 7.10 11.37
C LYS A 135 -0.54 8.33 10.57
N VAL A 136 0.73 8.71 10.67
CA VAL A 136 1.27 9.87 9.94
C VAL A 136 1.25 9.64 8.43
N SER A 137 1.63 8.44 7.98
CA SER A 137 1.58 8.12 6.55
C SER A 137 0.15 8.14 6.02
N ASP A 138 -0.81 7.62 6.79
CA ASP A 138 -2.24 7.67 6.44
C ASP A 138 -2.76 9.10 6.35
N GLU A 139 -2.41 9.96 7.31
CA GLU A 139 -2.81 11.37 7.30
C GLU A 139 -2.32 12.09 6.04
N LYS A 140 -1.08 11.84 5.65
CA LYS A 140 -0.53 12.43 4.42
C LYS A 140 -1.20 11.89 3.17
N MET A 141 -1.51 10.62 3.16
CA MET A 141 -2.25 9.99 2.06
C MET A 141 -3.65 10.60 1.93
N TYR A 142 -4.38 10.79 3.03
CA TYR A 142 -5.71 11.40 3.01
C TYR A 142 -5.67 12.86 2.59
N GLN A 143 -4.63 13.61 2.97
CA GLN A 143 -4.44 14.97 2.49
C GLN A 143 -4.27 14.98 0.97
N ASN A 144 -3.47 14.09 0.43
CA ASN A 144 -3.26 13.97 -1.01
C ASN A 144 -4.52 13.52 -1.73
N LYS A 145 -5.29 12.63 -1.13
CA LYS A 145 -6.58 12.18 -1.68
C LYS A 145 -7.60 13.32 -1.73
N ALA A 146 -7.69 14.12 -0.67
CA ALA A 146 -8.57 15.28 -0.65
C ALA A 146 -8.20 16.29 -1.74
N GLU A 147 -6.90 16.51 -1.94
CA GLU A 147 -6.40 17.39 -2.99
C GLU A 147 -6.75 16.86 -4.38
N TYR A 148 -6.62 15.55 -4.59
CA TYR A 148 -7.00 14.90 -5.85
C TYR A 148 -8.48 15.14 -6.17
N TYR A 149 -9.38 14.90 -5.23
CA TYR A 149 -10.83 15.09 -5.45
C TYR A 149 -11.20 16.56 -5.64
N LYS A 150 -10.51 17.47 -4.99
CA LYS A 150 -10.71 18.90 -5.16
C LYS A 150 -10.35 19.35 -6.58
N THR A 151 -9.27 18.80 -7.14
CA THR A 151 -8.78 19.17 -8.46
C THR A 151 -9.53 18.48 -9.59
N ASN A 152 -10.09 17.29 -9.36
CA ASN A 152 -10.69 16.44 -10.39
C ASN A 152 -12.21 16.32 -10.31
N GLN A 153 -12.88 17.28 -9.66
CA GLN A 153 -14.35 17.35 -9.66
C GLN A 153 -14.89 18.05 -10.88
#